data_5e531acb9d50509ce155962cac63d66c
#
_entry.id   5e531acb9d50509ce155962cac63d66c
#
_cell.length_a   1.000
_cell.length_b   1.000
_cell.length_c   1.000
_cell.angle_alpha   90.00
_cell.angle_beta   90.00
_cell.angle_gamma   90.00
#
_symmetry.space_group_name_H-M   'P 1'
#
loop_
_entity.id
_entity.type
_entity.pdbx_description
1 polymer ?
#
loop_
_entity_poly.entity_id
_entity_poly.type
_entity_poly.pdbx_seq_one_letter_code
_entity_poly.pdbx_strand_id
1 'polypeptide(L)'
;MLKNVESLYFNMHPNVKKWLEFEYAPQKSQEWLDLRMRMLTASDAASAIGVNKYETPDQLLLRKCGKGPKFEGNEATRHGEKYEDEARILYEQRHNEVVHELGLCPHPKYSFLGGSPDGVSESGKLVEIKCPMMREIKPEVPEHYMPQLQLCMEILDLEEADFIQYKPADFNWPKPEEFVVVNVKRDRGWFEKYLPVMEAFLNKVLYHREHGIEEPVKKTRKKKELIRPECPISTDSDDDYFEE
;
A
#
# COMPACT_ATOMS: atom_id res chain seq x y z
N MET A 1 38.28 15.88 -3.44
CA MET A 1 36.91 15.46 -3.16
C MET A 1 36.20 14.68 -4.28
N LEU A 2 36.82 14.40 -5.42
CA LEU A 2 36.20 13.68 -6.56
C LEU A 2 36.48 12.16 -6.60
N LYS A 3 37.29 11.64 -5.72
CA LYS A 3 37.69 10.21 -5.72
C LYS A 3 36.75 9.25 -5.01
N ASN A 4 35.74 9.74 -4.26
CA ASN A 4 34.83 8.87 -3.50
C ASN A 4 33.52 8.51 -4.21
N VAL A 5 33.15 9.20 -5.28
CA VAL A 5 31.86 8.95 -5.96
C VAL A 5 31.96 7.68 -6.85
N GLU A 6 33.06 7.47 -7.57
CA GLU A 6 33.26 6.26 -8.38
C GLU A 6 33.35 4.97 -7.55
N SER A 7 33.88 5.06 -6.31
CA SER A 7 34.00 3.91 -5.41
C SER A 7 32.63 3.44 -4.84
N LEU A 8 31.66 4.33 -4.68
CA LEU A 8 30.32 4.02 -4.19
C LEU A 8 29.48 3.24 -5.23
N TYR A 9 29.68 3.52 -6.51
CA TYR A 9 28.99 2.83 -7.60
C TYR A 9 29.54 1.40 -7.90
N PHE A 10 30.69 1.03 -7.34
CA PHE A 10 31.35 -0.24 -7.67
C PHE A 10 30.66 -1.45 -6.99
N ASN A 11 29.96 -1.25 -5.90
CA ASN A 11 29.27 -2.32 -5.15
C ASN A 11 27.75 -2.31 -5.29
N MET A 12 27.17 -1.40 -6.07
CA MET A 12 25.74 -1.32 -6.25
C MET A 12 25.22 -2.44 -7.14
N HIS A 13 24.08 -3.03 -6.77
CA HIS A 13 23.42 -4.06 -7.55
C HIS A 13 23.09 -3.56 -8.98
N PRO A 14 23.41 -4.33 -10.06
CA PRO A 14 23.28 -3.86 -11.44
C PRO A 14 21.87 -3.37 -11.80
N ASN A 15 20.84 -4.07 -11.33
CA ASN A 15 19.45 -3.67 -11.61
C ASN A 15 19.08 -2.37 -10.88
N VAL A 16 19.60 -2.15 -9.67
CA VAL A 16 19.39 -0.88 -8.96
C VAL A 16 20.01 0.28 -9.73
N LYS A 17 21.26 0.12 -10.17
CA LYS A 17 21.95 1.13 -10.98
C LYS A 17 21.16 1.45 -12.25
N LYS A 18 20.67 0.45 -12.98
CA LYS A 18 19.84 0.62 -14.18
C LYS A 18 18.59 1.47 -13.87
N TRP A 19 17.91 1.20 -12.75
CA TRP A 19 16.71 1.92 -12.39
C TRP A 19 16.98 3.34 -11.90
N LEU A 20 18.12 3.62 -11.29
CA LEU A 20 18.53 4.99 -10.92
C LEU A 20 18.86 5.86 -12.13
N GLU A 21 19.24 5.26 -13.27
CA GLU A 21 19.49 5.95 -14.54
C GLU A 21 18.19 6.18 -15.35
N PHE A 22 17.04 5.62 -14.92
CA PHE A 22 15.77 5.76 -15.60
C PHE A 22 15.11 7.12 -15.25
N GLU A 23 14.56 7.80 -16.26
CA GLU A 23 13.84 9.04 -16.06
C GLU A 23 12.39 8.76 -15.60
N TYR A 24 12.04 9.29 -14.45
CA TYR A 24 10.72 9.13 -13.85
C TYR A 24 9.91 10.42 -13.90
N ALA A 25 8.60 10.29 -14.10
CA ALA A 25 7.69 11.35 -13.71
C ALA A 25 7.78 11.56 -12.17
N PRO A 26 7.90 12.80 -11.69
CA PRO A 26 7.96 13.08 -10.26
C PRO A 26 6.76 12.47 -9.53
N GLN A 27 7.00 11.78 -8.41
CA GLN A 27 5.93 11.21 -7.61
C GLN A 27 4.90 12.27 -7.22
N LYS A 28 3.62 11.89 -7.20
CA LYS A 28 2.47 12.78 -6.92
C LYS A 28 2.24 13.89 -7.96
N SER A 29 3.04 13.98 -9.05
CA SER A 29 2.75 14.86 -10.17
C SER A 29 1.51 14.39 -10.94
N GLN A 30 0.90 15.30 -11.73
CA GLN A 30 -0.24 14.94 -12.59
C GLN A 30 0.15 13.85 -13.59
N GLU A 31 1.33 13.94 -14.19
CA GLU A 31 1.85 12.93 -15.10
C GLU A 31 1.96 11.55 -14.45
N TRP A 32 2.50 11.48 -13.23
CA TRP A 32 2.58 10.25 -12.46
C TRP A 32 1.19 9.66 -12.15
N LEU A 33 0.22 10.51 -11.78
CA LEU A 33 -1.16 10.10 -11.56
C LEU A 33 -1.81 9.55 -12.83
N ASP A 34 -1.60 10.21 -13.96
CA ASP A 34 -2.15 9.80 -15.26
C ASP A 34 -1.54 8.48 -15.74
N LEU A 35 -0.23 8.28 -15.56
CA LEU A 35 0.43 7.02 -15.85
C LEU A 35 -0.15 5.88 -14.99
N ARG A 36 -0.29 6.10 -13.69
CA ARG A 36 -0.89 5.11 -12.77
C ARG A 36 -2.33 4.76 -13.14
N MET A 37 -3.10 5.72 -13.64
CA MET A 37 -4.45 5.44 -14.12
C MET A 37 -4.46 4.57 -15.38
N ARG A 38 -3.47 4.69 -16.26
CA ARG A 38 -3.37 3.90 -17.50
C ARG A 38 -2.86 2.49 -17.28
N MET A 39 -2.06 2.27 -16.23
CA MET A 39 -1.43 1.00 -15.89
C MET A 39 -2.18 0.29 -14.76
N LEU A 40 -1.98 -1.00 -14.62
CA LEU A 40 -2.23 -1.75 -13.41
C LEU A 40 -0.95 -1.69 -12.57
N THR A 41 -0.99 -0.98 -11.44
CA THR A 41 0.19 -0.79 -10.61
C THR A 41 0.34 -1.92 -9.59
N ALA A 42 1.54 -2.10 -9.05
CA ALA A 42 1.81 -3.11 -8.03
C ALA A 42 0.89 -2.96 -6.81
N SER A 43 0.57 -1.72 -6.41
CA SER A 43 -0.40 -1.45 -5.35
C SER A 43 -1.85 -1.84 -5.70
N ASP A 44 -2.19 -1.96 -6.98
CA ASP A 44 -3.50 -2.42 -7.44
C ASP A 44 -3.59 -3.95 -7.54
N ALA A 45 -2.45 -4.64 -7.56
CA ALA A 45 -2.39 -6.09 -7.86
C ALA A 45 -3.27 -6.91 -6.92
N ALA A 46 -3.22 -6.64 -5.62
CA ALA A 46 -4.04 -7.35 -4.64
C ALA A 46 -5.54 -7.18 -4.89
N SER A 47 -5.98 -5.99 -5.30
CA SER A 47 -7.38 -5.72 -5.66
C SER A 47 -7.75 -6.40 -6.96
N ALA A 48 -6.87 -6.35 -7.98
CA ALA A 48 -7.13 -6.96 -9.29
C ALA A 48 -7.28 -8.48 -9.21
N ILE A 49 -6.48 -9.16 -8.39
CA ILE A 49 -6.55 -10.61 -8.18
C ILE A 49 -7.53 -11.05 -7.08
N GLY A 50 -8.20 -10.10 -6.41
CA GLY A 50 -9.29 -10.36 -5.47
C GLY A 50 -8.86 -10.76 -4.05
N VAL A 51 -7.60 -10.50 -3.64
CA VAL A 51 -7.10 -10.82 -2.28
C VAL A 51 -7.00 -9.59 -1.37
N ASN A 52 -7.33 -8.40 -1.89
CA ASN A 52 -7.34 -7.18 -1.07
C ASN A 52 -8.62 -7.12 -0.22
N LYS A 53 -8.45 -7.06 1.10
CA LYS A 53 -9.57 -6.95 2.05
C LYS A 53 -10.23 -5.56 2.11
N TYR A 54 -9.60 -4.56 1.52
CA TYR A 54 -10.08 -3.16 1.57
C TYR A 54 -10.72 -2.70 0.25
N GLU A 55 -10.35 -3.30 -0.87
CA GLU A 55 -10.84 -2.92 -2.19
C GLU A 55 -11.07 -4.16 -3.05
N THR A 56 -12.30 -4.37 -3.49
CA THR A 56 -12.66 -5.47 -4.40
C THR A 56 -12.23 -5.19 -5.84
N PRO A 57 -12.15 -6.23 -6.72
CA PRO A 57 -11.90 -6.03 -8.15
C PRO A 57 -12.89 -5.06 -8.82
N ASP A 58 -14.17 -5.10 -8.44
CA ASP A 58 -15.18 -4.20 -9.03
C ASP A 58 -15.00 -2.75 -8.55
N GLN A 59 -14.58 -2.51 -7.31
CA GLN A 59 -14.24 -1.18 -6.83
C GLN A 59 -13.01 -0.63 -7.53
N LEU A 60 -11.97 -1.45 -7.72
CA LEU A 60 -10.80 -1.08 -8.50
C LEU A 60 -11.18 -0.76 -9.96
N LEU A 61 -12.06 -1.58 -10.57
CA LEU A 61 -12.56 -1.33 -11.93
C LEU A 61 -13.21 0.04 -12.04
N LEU A 62 -14.13 0.37 -11.12
CA LEU A 62 -14.78 1.68 -11.08
C LEU A 62 -13.75 2.81 -10.96
N ARG A 63 -12.79 2.68 -10.05
CA ARG A 63 -11.71 3.65 -9.85
C ARG A 63 -10.86 3.83 -11.11
N LYS A 64 -10.45 2.73 -11.76
CA LYS A 64 -9.68 2.75 -13.01
C LYS A 64 -10.48 3.33 -14.19
N CYS A 65 -11.81 3.26 -14.16
CA CYS A 65 -12.69 3.92 -15.14
C CYS A 65 -13.01 5.38 -14.77
N GLY A 66 -12.40 5.96 -13.75
CA GLY A 66 -12.66 7.33 -13.31
C GLY A 66 -14.02 7.50 -12.65
N LYS A 67 -14.61 6.41 -12.16
CA LYS A 67 -15.90 6.35 -11.48
C LYS A 67 -15.74 6.01 -10.00
N GLY A 68 -16.80 6.16 -9.25
CA GLY A 68 -16.79 5.89 -7.81
C GLY A 68 -16.24 7.06 -6.99
N PRO A 69 -16.13 6.89 -5.67
CA PRO A 69 -15.67 7.94 -4.76
C PRO A 69 -14.20 8.27 -5.02
N LYS A 70 -13.89 9.56 -5.13
CA LYS A 70 -12.49 10.01 -5.13
C LYS A 70 -11.89 9.74 -3.74
N PHE A 71 -10.72 9.12 -3.73
CA PHE A 71 -9.96 8.95 -2.50
C PHE A 71 -9.09 10.20 -2.28
N GLU A 72 -9.43 10.98 -1.26
CA GLU A 72 -8.73 12.22 -0.89
C GLU A 72 -7.70 11.99 0.23
N GLY A 73 -7.39 10.73 0.51
CA GLY A 73 -6.60 10.36 1.68
C GLY A 73 -7.43 10.38 2.97
N ASN A 74 -6.96 9.68 3.96
CA ASN A 74 -7.55 9.67 5.30
C ASN A 74 -6.46 9.86 6.35
N GLU A 75 -6.83 9.82 7.63
CA GLU A 75 -5.88 9.97 8.73
C GLU A 75 -4.77 8.90 8.70
N ALA A 76 -5.11 7.65 8.39
CA ALA A 76 -4.14 6.57 8.27
C ALA A 76 -3.17 6.78 7.09
N THR A 77 -3.62 7.34 5.96
CA THR A 77 -2.75 7.69 4.83
C THR A 77 -1.76 8.78 5.22
N ARG A 78 -2.25 9.87 5.85
CA ARG A 78 -1.39 10.96 6.32
C ARG A 78 -0.39 10.50 7.39
N HIS A 79 -0.83 9.59 8.26
CA HIS A 79 0.05 8.97 9.25
C HIS A 79 1.16 8.16 8.56
N GLY A 80 0.82 7.32 7.58
CA GLY A 80 1.79 6.56 6.79
C GLY A 80 2.84 7.46 6.16
N GLU A 81 2.40 8.48 5.41
CA GLU A 81 3.27 9.44 4.74
C GLU A 81 4.18 10.22 5.71
N LYS A 82 3.68 10.54 6.91
CA LYS A 82 4.45 11.29 7.92
C LYS A 82 5.65 10.50 8.44
N TYR A 83 5.50 9.20 8.62
CA TYR A 83 6.52 8.36 9.29
C TYR A 83 7.33 7.47 8.34
N GLU A 84 7.06 7.52 7.04
CA GLU A 84 7.75 6.72 6.02
C GLU A 84 9.25 7.05 5.96
N ASP A 85 9.60 8.35 5.92
CA ASP A 85 11.00 8.79 5.91
C ASP A 85 11.75 8.40 7.19
N GLU A 86 11.10 8.51 8.35
CA GLU A 86 11.68 8.10 9.62
C GLU A 86 11.98 6.61 9.64
N ALA A 87 11.06 5.79 9.17
CA ALA A 87 11.23 4.34 9.05
C ALA A 87 12.36 3.98 8.07
N ARG A 88 12.48 4.70 6.94
CA ARG A 88 13.57 4.52 5.97
C ARG A 88 14.92 4.81 6.58
N ILE A 89 15.05 5.95 7.25
CA ILE A 89 16.31 6.35 7.92
C ILE A 89 16.71 5.32 9.00
N LEU A 90 15.75 4.83 9.79
CA LEU A 90 16.02 3.78 10.78
C LEU A 90 16.47 2.48 10.14
N TYR A 91 15.86 2.11 9.00
CA TYR A 91 16.28 0.93 8.24
C TYR A 91 17.72 1.07 7.73
N GLU A 92 18.06 2.20 7.10
CA GLU A 92 19.42 2.49 6.61
C GLU A 92 20.45 2.38 7.71
N GLN A 93 20.17 2.98 8.87
CA GLN A 93 21.08 2.96 10.02
C GLN A 93 21.26 1.56 10.61
N ARG A 94 20.16 0.80 10.76
CA ARG A 94 20.19 -0.54 11.40
C ARG A 94 20.80 -1.62 10.52
N HIS A 95 20.67 -1.47 9.19
CA HIS A 95 21.15 -2.45 8.21
C HIS A 95 22.42 -2.01 7.49
N ASN A 96 22.91 -0.80 7.76
CA ASN A 96 24.05 -0.19 7.04
C ASN A 96 23.83 -0.23 5.52
N GLU A 97 22.62 0.14 5.09
CA GLU A 97 22.17 0.21 3.70
C GLU A 97 21.97 1.67 3.30
N VAL A 98 22.01 1.93 2.01
CA VAL A 98 21.52 3.16 1.40
C VAL A 98 20.30 2.82 0.57
N VAL A 99 19.19 3.53 0.79
CA VAL A 99 17.92 3.32 0.10
C VAL A 99 17.64 4.49 -0.84
N HIS A 100 17.43 4.17 -2.10
CA HIS A 100 17.09 5.14 -3.14
C HIS A 100 15.59 5.06 -3.44
N GLU A 101 14.93 6.21 -3.49
CA GLU A 101 13.54 6.32 -3.93
C GLU A 101 13.47 6.21 -5.46
N LEU A 102 12.46 5.53 -5.96
CA LEU A 102 12.17 5.42 -7.38
C LEU A 102 10.77 5.99 -7.69
N GLY A 103 10.59 6.46 -8.92
CA GLY A 103 9.28 6.83 -9.41
C GLY A 103 8.45 5.62 -9.84
N LEU A 104 7.56 5.83 -10.82
CA LEU A 104 6.78 4.74 -11.41
C LEU A 104 7.64 3.97 -12.42
N CYS A 105 8.04 2.77 -12.06
CA CYS A 105 8.81 1.85 -12.89
C CYS A 105 7.87 1.04 -13.79
N PRO A 106 7.91 1.18 -15.12
CA PRO A 106 7.15 0.33 -16.02
C PRO A 106 7.76 -1.07 -16.10
N HIS A 107 6.92 -2.10 -16.24
CA HIS A 107 7.42 -3.46 -16.45
C HIS A 107 8.12 -3.56 -17.82
N PRO A 108 9.36 -4.11 -17.90
CA PRO A 108 10.14 -4.12 -19.15
C PRO A 108 9.46 -4.82 -20.33
N LYS A 109 8.62 -5.82 -20.06
CA LYS A 109 7.94 -6.62 -21.09
C LYS A 109 6.44 -6.31 -21.21
N TYR A 110 5.78 -6.01 -20.11
CA TYR A 110 4.33 -5.81 -20.05
C TYR A 110 4.01 -4.37 -19.73
N SER A 111 3.93 -3.52 -20.77
CA SER A 111 3.78 -2.08 -20.65
C SER A 111 2.53 -1.61 -19.85
N PHE A 112 1.59 -2.52 -19.63
CA PHE A 112 0.41 -2.27 -18.83
C PHE A 112 0.62 -2.44 -17.32
N LEU A 113 1.77 -2.97 -16.90
CA LEU A 113 2.14 -3.13 -15.50
C LEU A 113 3.16 -2.07 -15.09
N GLY A 114 3.05 -1.60 -13.87
CA GLY A 114 4.01 -0.66 -13.29
C GLY A 114 4.04 -0.75 -11.77
N GLY A 115 5.12 -0.28 -11.17
CA GLY A 115 5.30 -0.25 -9.72
C GLY A 115 6.02 1.01 -9.27
N SER A 116 5.59 1.58 -8.15
CA SER A 116 6.31 2.62 -7.43
C SER A 116 6.66 2.07 -6.07
N PRO A 117 7.86 1.53 -5.87
CA PRO A 117 8.31 1.08 -4.56
C PRO A 117 8.59 2.28 -3.65
N ASP A 118 8.55 2.07 -2.34
CA ASP A 118 8.98 3.08 -1.39
C ASP A 118 10.51 3.27 -1.45
N GLY A 119 11.25 2.24 -1.89
CA GLY A 119 12.67 2.35 -2.20
C GLY A 119 13.32 1.07 -2.70
N VAL A 120 14.61 1.18 -3.04
CA VAL A 120 15.51 0.06 -3.34
C VAL A 120 16.84 0.26 -2.63
N SER A 121 17.38 -0.77 -1.99
CA SER A 121 18.71 -0.69 -1.39
C SER A 121 19.82 -0.89 -2.42
N GLU A 122 21.00 -0.33 -2.17
CA GLU A 122 22.16 -0.53 -3.04
C GLU A 122 22.56 -2.00 -3.16
N SER A 123 22.28 -2.81 -2.14
CA SER A 123 22.51 -4.26 -2.16
C SER A 123 21.55 -5.03 -3.08
N GLY A 124 20.49 -4.40 -3.59
CA GLY A 124 19.55 -5.01 -4.53
C GLY A 124 18.28 -5.58 -3.89
N LYS A 125 17.84 -5.00 -2.78
CA LYS A 125 16.57 -5.37 -2.17
C LYS A 125 15.51 -4.32 -2.45
N LEU A 126 14.30 -4.77 -2.76
CA LEU A 126 13.12 -3.92 -2.71
C LEU A 126 12.85 -3.51 -1.26
N VAL A 127 12.56 -2.25 -1.03
CA VAL A 127 12.14 -1.73 0.29
C VAL A 127 10.69 -1.27 0.18
N GLU A 128 9.84 -1.83 1.04
CA GLU A 128 8.43 -1.46 1.16
C GLU A 128 8.12 -1.15 2.61
N ILE A 129 7.63 0.06 2.88
CA ILE A 129 7.43 0.60 4.23
C ILE A 129 5.94 0.72 4.53
N LYS A 130 5.54 0.25 5.70
CA LYS A 130 4.19 0.43 6.22
C LYS A 130 4.22 0.94 7.65
N CYS A 131 3.64 2.11 7.86
CA CYS A 131 3.48 2.72 9.18
C CYS A 131 2.00 2.62 9.61
N PRO A 132 1.56 1.46 10.14
CA PRO A 132 0.17 1.25 10.47
C PRO A 132 -0.25 2.05 11.70
N MET A 133 -1.31 2.86 11.57
CA MET A 133 -1.88 3.63 12.67
C MET A 133 -2.50 2.74 13.75
N MET A 134 -3.38 1.82 13.36
CA MET A 134 -4.18 1.02 14.31
C MET A 134 -3.80 -0.46 14.32
N ARG A 135 -3.32 -1.01 13.19
CA ARG A 135 -3.01 -2.44 13.07
C ARG A 135 -1.81 -2.80 13.96
N GLU A 136 -1.90 -3.89 14.68
CA GLU A 136 -0.76 -4.51 15.35
C GLU A 136 0.33 -4.91 14.35
N ILE A 137 1.59 -4.66 14.71
CA ILE A 137 2.76 -5.12 13.95
C ILE A 137 3.05 -6.58 14.34
N LYS A 138 3.25 -7.42 13.31
CA LYS A 138 3.62 -8.83 13.46
C LYS A 138 4.83 -9.14 12.58
N PRO A 139 5.64 -10.15 12.93
CA PRO A 139 6.80 -10.54 12.15
C PRO A 139 6.41 -11.35 10.90
N GLU A 140 5.40 -10.88 10.19
CA GLU A 140 4.87 -11.47 8.95
C GLU A 140 4.38 -10.38 8.01
N VAL A 141 4.36 -10.67 6.71
CA VAL A 141 3.74 -9.78 5.71
C VAL A 141 2.25 -10.09 5.66
N PRO A 142 1.35 -9.12 5.92
CA PRO A 142 -0.08 -9.33 5.69
C PRO A 142 -0.36 -9.71 4.23
N GLU A 143 -1.18 -10.74 4.03
CA GLU A 143 -1.42 -11.38 2.74
C GLU A 143 -1.70 -10.39 1.59
N HIS A 144 -2.46 -9.34 1.85
CA HIS A 144 -2.84 -8.34 0.85
C HIS A 144 -1.68 -7.43 0.40
N TYR A 145 -0.50 -7.43 1.06
CA TYR A 145 0.70 -6.73 0.58
C TYR A 145 1.61 -7.63 -0.27
N MET A 146 1.48 -8.95 -0.16
CA MET A 146 2.32 -9.88 -0.92
C MET A 146 2.26 -9.65 -2.44
N PRO A 147 1.08 -9.41 -3.07
CA PRO A 147 1.01 -9.11 -4.50
C PRO A 147 1.78 -7.86 -4.91
N GLN A 148 1.80 -6.81 -4.07
CA GLN A 148 2.58 -5.61 -4.33
C GLN A 148 4.07 -5.91 -4.33
N LEU A 149 4.56 -6.63 -3.32
CA LEU A 149 5.97 -7.01 -3.22
C LEU A 149 6.42 -7.87 -4.40
N GLN A 150 5.66 -8.92 -4.71
CA GLN A 150 5.99 -9.84 -5.79
C GLN A 150 6.01 -9.14 -7.15
N LEU A 151 5.03 -8.27 -7.43
CA LEU A 151 5.01 -7.53 -8.69
C LEU A 151 6.11 -6.47 -8.77
N CYS A 152 6.43 -5.77 -7.69
CA CYS A 152 7.56 -4.84 -7.67
C CYS A 152 8.90 -5.55 -7.88
N MET A 153 9.13 -6.70 -7.23
CA MET A 153 10.34 -7.51 -7.45
C MET A 153 10.44 -8.00 -8.89
N GLU A 154 9.31 -8.39 -9.50
CA GLU A 154 9.26 -8.79 -10.91
C GLU A 154 9.63 -7.64 -11.85
N ILE A 155 9.04 -6.45 -11.66
CA ILE A 155 9.30 -5.25 -12.47
C ILE A 155 10.77 -4.83 -12.38
N LEU A 156 11.32 -4.81 -11.16
CA LEU A 156 12.67 -4.32 -10.89
C LEU A 156 13.75 -5.38 -11.15
N ASP A 157 13.33 -6.62 -11.37
CA ASP A 157 14.19 -7.81 -11.49
C ASP A 157 15.10 -7.97 -10.26
N LEU A 158 14.48 -7.92 -9.06
CA LEU A 158 15.13 -8.13 -7.77
C LEU A 158 14.65 -9.44 -7.15
N GLU A 159 15.53 -10.11 -6.39
CA GLU A 159 15.25 -11.42 -5.81
C GLU A 159 14.70 -11.36 -4.39
N GLU A 160 14.83 -10.20 -3.74
CA GLU A 160 14.47 -10.02 -2.34
C GLU A 160 13.76 -8.70 -2.11
N ALA A 161 12.88 -8.69 -1.12
CA ALA A 161 12.26 -7.49 -0.59
C ALA A 161 12.39 -7.48 0.94
N ASP A 162 12.65 -6.32 1.52
CA ASP A 162 12.52 -6.08 2.95
C ASP A 162 11.24 -5.29 3.20
N PHE A 163 10.26 -5.96 3.81
CA PHE A 163 8.98 -5.36 4.20
C PHE A 163 9.11 -4.80 5.61
N ILE A 164 9.05 -3.49 5.72
CA ILE A 164 9.27 -2.75 6.96
C ILE A 164 7.93 -2.35 7.55
N GLN A 165 7.75 -2.62 8.83
CA GLN A 165 6.60 -2.17 9.61
C GLN A 165 7.09 -1.32 10.76
N TYR A 166 6.56 -0.10 10.88
CA TYR A 166 7.03 0.87 11.85
C TYR A 166 5.89 1.58 12.58
N LYS A 167 6.02 1.70 13.90
CA LYS A 167 5.23 2.60 14.75
C LYS A 167 6.16 3.42 15.61
N PRO A 168 6.13 4.76 15.51
CA PRO A 168 6.97 5.63 16.31
C PRO A 168 6.57 5.60 17.78
N ALA A 169 7.52 5.90 18.69
CA ALA A 169 7.31 5.87 20.13
C ALA A 169 6.25 6.87 20.61
N ASP A 170 6.17 8.05 20.01
CA ASP A 170 5.19 9.09 20.34
C ASP A 170 3.76 8.67 20.06
N PHE A 171 3.54 7.91 18.99
CA PHE A 171 2.24 7.37 18.65
C PHE A 171 1.90 6.05 19.37
N ASN A 172 2.92 5.28 19.73
CA ASN A 172 2.75 3.95 20.35
C ASN A 172 2.69 4.02 21.90
N TRP A 173 2.77 5.22 22.48
CA TRP A 173 2.76 5.42 23.94
C TRP A 173 1.64 4.64 24.65
N PRO A 174 1.91 3.95 25.78
CA PRO A 174 3.16 3.94 26.56
C PRO A 174 4.21 2.91 26.10
N LYS A 175 4.01 2.23 24.97
CA LYS A 175 4.97 1.29 24.42
C LYS A 175 6.11 2.03 23.71
N PRO A 176 7.30 1.41 23.62
CA PRO A 176 8.38 1.95 22.80
C PRO A 176 8.02 1.90 21.30
N GLU A 177 8.88 2.43 20.46
CA GLU A 177 8.78 2.25 19.01
C GLU A 177 8.77 0.76 18.66
N GLU A 178 7.97 0.41 17.66
CA GLU A 178 7.99 -0.93 17.08
C GLU A 178 8.56 -0.85 15.65
N PHE A 179 9.61 -1.61 15.40
CA PHE A 179 10.26 -1.68 14.10
C PHE A 179 10.55 -3.12 13.72
N VAL A 180 9.87 -3.62 12.71
CA VAL A 180 9.96 -5.01 12.26
C VAL A 180 10.26 -5.05 10.78
N VAL A 181 11.29 -5.79 10.38
CA VAL A 181 11.64 -6.06 8.99
C VAL A 181 11.40 -7.54 8.70
N VAL A 182 10.66 -7.81 7.63
CA VAL A 182 10.40 -9.18 7.15
C VAL A 182 11.00 -9.31 5.75
N ASN A 183 12.01 -10.17 5.61
CA ASN A 183 12.59 -10.46 4.29
C ASN A 183 11.66 -11.40 3.50
N VAL A 184 11.38 -11.04 2.26
CA VAL A 184 10.54 -11.79 1.33
C VAL A 184 11.35 -12.15 0.10
N LYS A 185 11.28 -13.41 -0.33
CA LYS A 185 11.89 -13.86 -1.58
C LYS A 185 10.91 -13.72 -2.73
N ARG A 186 11.45 -13.42 -3.92
CA ARG A 186 10.68 -13.41 -5.17
C ARG A 186 10.19 -14.81 -5.49
N ASP A 187 8.91 -14.89 -5.83
CA ASP A 187 8.25 -16.10 -6.34
C ASP A 187 7.87 -15.89 -7.81
N ARG A 188 8.66 -16.44 -8.72
CA ARG A 188 8.39 -16.35 -10.16
C ARG A 188 7.11 -17.10 -10.55
N GLY A 189 6.79 -18.19 -9.85
CA GLY A 189 5.55 -18.93 -10.07
C GLY A 189 4.30 -18.11 -9.70
N TRP A 190 4.43 -17.20 -8.71
CA TRP A 190 3.37 -16.25 -8.40
C TRP A 190 3.06 -15.36 -9.61
N PHE A 191 4.08 -14.76 -10.22
CA PHE A 191 3.88 -13.88 -11.37
C PHE A 191 3.28 -14.63 -12.56
N GLU A 192 3.81 -15.79 -12.91
CA GLU A 192 3.29 -16.64 -14.00
C GLU A 192 1.82 -16.99 -13.79
N LYS A 193 1.43 -17.32 -12.55
CA LYS A 193 0.05 -17.65 -12.16
C LYS A 193 -0.90 -16.46 -12.32
N TYR A 194 -0.50 -15.27 -11.87
CA TYR A 194 -1.40 -14.13 -11.77
C TYR A 194 -1.33 -13.16 -12.96
N LEU A 195 -0.31 -13.26 -13.81
CA LEU A 195 -0.23 -12.45 -15.03
C LEU A 195 -1.50 -12.53 -15.90
N PRO A 196 -2.04 -13.71 -16.22
CA PRO A 196 -3.26 -13.80 -17.02
C PRO A 196 -4.49 -13.17 -16.33
N VAL A 197 -4.55 -13.22 -14.99
CA VAL A 197 -5.63 -12.59 -14.20
C VAL A 197 -5.54 -11.07 -14.28
N MET A 198 -4.34 -10.52 -14.13
CA MET A 198 -4.07 -9.09 -14.24
C MET A 198 -4.35 -8.56 -15.65
N GLU A 199 -3.96 -9.32 -16.68
CA GLU A 199 -4.24 -8.98 -18.08
C GLU A 199 -5.74 -8.99 -18.38
N ALA A 200 -6.47 -10.02 -17.93
CA ALA A 200 -7.93 -10.09 -18.06
C ALA A 200 -8.62 -8.94 -17.34
N PHE A 201 -8.13 -8.57 -16.15
CA PHE A 201 -8.65 -7.42 -15.43
C PHE A 201 -8.44 -6.10 -16.20
N LEU A 202 -7.23 -5.89 -16.75
CA LEU A 202 -6.98 -4.71 -17.56
C LEU A 202 -7.87 -4.65 -18.80
N ASN A 203 -8.05 -5.77 -19.51
CA ASN A 203 -8.93 -5.85 -20.66
C ASN A 203 -10.38 -5.46 -20.28
N LYS A 204 -10.84 -5.87 -19.09
CA LYS A 204 -12.14 -5.44 -18.54
C LYS A 204 -12.17 -3.92 -18.30
N VAL A 205 -11.10 -3.32 -17.77
CA VAL A 205 -10.99 -1.86 -17.60
C VAL A 205 -11.08 -1.14 -18.95
N LEU A 206 -10.33 -1.59 -19.95
CA LEU A 206 -10.30 -0.99 -21.30
C LEU A 206 -11.69 -1.08 -21.95
N TYR A 207 -12.33 -2.24 -21.89
CA TYR A 207 -13.69 -2.44 -22.38
C TYR A 207 -14.68 -1.44 -21.75
N HIS A 208 -14.67 -1.29 -20.44
CA HIS A 208 -15.60 -0.38 -19.76
C HIS A 208 -15.27 1.11 -19.92
N ARG A 209 -14.02 1.46 -20.20
CA ARG A 209 -13.66 2.83 -20.59
C ARG A 209 -14.25 3.21 -21.94
N GLU A 210 -14.31 2.27 -22.88
CA GLU A 210 -14.85 2.49 -24.22
C GLU A 210 -16.39 2.44 -24.24
N HIS A 211 -17.00 1.45 -23.54
CA HIS A 211 -18.43 1.18 -23.59
C HIS A 211 -19.23 1.78 -22.43
N GLY A 212 -18.54 2.37 -21.46
CA GLY A 212 -19.15 2.85 -20.21
C GLY A 212 -19.27 1.77 -19.15
N ILE A 213 -19.46 2.21 -17.93
CA ILE A 213 -19.71 1.37 -16.76
C ILE A 213 -20.85 1.97 -15.96
N GLU A 214 -21.84 1.15 -15.60
CA GLU A 214 -22.92 1.55 -14.70
C GLU A 214 -22.42 1.47 -13.26
N GLU A 215 -22.57 2.57 -12.54
CA GLU A 215 -22.28 2.56 -11.09
C GLU A 215 -23.34 1.72 -10.37
N PRO A 216 -22.94 0.83 -9.45
CA PRO A 216 -23.90 0.07 -8.67
C PRO A 216 -24.77 1.04 -7.86
N VAL A 217 -26.08 0.95 -8.03
CA VAL A 217 -27.04 1.73 -7.25
C VAL A 217 -26.76 1.50 -5.76
N LYS A 218 -26.39 2.54 -5.03
CA LYS A 218 -26.21 2.47 -3.58
C LYS A 218 -27.51 1.95 -2.96
N LYS A 219 -27.53 0.70 -2.53
CA LYS A 219 -28.60 0.18 -1.69
C LYS A 219 -28.57 1.02 -0.41
N THR A 220 -29.52 1.95 -0.27
CA THR A 220 -29.74 2.67 0.97
C THR A 220 -30.01 1.62 2.06
N ARG A 221 -29.06 1.41 2.97
CA ARG A 221 -29.34 0.65 4.18
C ARG A 221 -30.48 1.38 4.89
N LYS A 222 -31.68 0.80 4.88
CA LYS A 222 -32.75 1.25 5.78
C LYS A 222 -32.14 1.28 7.19
N LYS A 223 -32.06 2.46 7.79
CA LYS A 223 -31.75 2.58 9.22
C LYS A 223 -32.73 1.66 9.94
N LYS A 224 -32.25 0.59 10.56
CA LYS A 224 -33.05 -0.10 11.56
C LYS A 224 -33.34 0.94 12.61
N GLU A 225 -34.60 1.36 12.72
CA GLU A 225 -35.08 2.10 13.88
C GLU A 225 -34.73 1.26 15.10
N LEU A 226 -33.82 1.76 15.91
CA LEU A 226 -33.59 1.21 17.25
C LEU A 226 -34.82 1.53 18.04
N ILE A 227 -35.76 0.60 18.12
CA ILE A 227 -36.83 0.61 19.11
C ILE A 227 -36.09 0.52 20.45
N ARG A 228 -35.97 1.65 21.12
CA ARG A 228 -35.54 1.69 22.53
C ARG A 228 -36.63 0.98 23.33
N PRO A 229 -36.34 -0.09 24.08
CA PRO A 229 -37.32 -0.62 25.02
C PRO A 229 -37.65 0.51 26.02
N GLU A 230 -38.92 0.82 26.13
CA GLU A 230 -39.40 1.70 27.20
C GLU A 230 -39.04 1.08 28.54
N CYS A 231 -38.21 1.77 29.33
CA CYS A 231 -38.02 1.43 30.73
C CYS A 231 -39.35 1.63 31.44
N PRO A 232 -39.93 0.64 32.10
CA PRO A 232 -41.07 0.86 32.96
C PRO A 232 -40.62 1.76 34.11
N ILE A 233 -41.23 2.93 34.20
CA ILE A 233 -41.10 3.81 35.37
C ILE A 233 -41.82 3.08 36.50
N SER A 234 -41.04 2.55 37.44
CA SER A 234 -41.59 2.10 38.71
C SER A 234 -41.94 3.35 39.53
N THR A 235 -43.23 3.64 39.60
CA THR A 235 -43.79 4.53 40.65
C THR A 235 -43.90 3.72 41.92
N ASP A 236 -42.88 3.74 42.75
CA ASP A 236 -43.00 3.41 44.15
C ASP A 236 -42.65 4.68 44.94
N SER A 237 -43.73 5.32 45.35
CA SER A 237 -43.77 6.27 46.43
C SER A 237 -43.68 5.49 47.74
N ASP A 238 -42.60 5.67 48.49
CA ASP A 238 -42.61 5.45 49.92
C ASP A 238 -41.89 6.63 50.60
N ASP A 239 -42.76 7.57 51.07
CA ASP A 239 -42.42 8.44 52.17
C ASP A 239 -42.18 7.59 53.42
N ASP A 240 -41.04 7.73 54.06
CA ASP A 240 -40.95 7.56 55.51
C ASP A 240 -39.66 8.21 56.07
N TYR A 241 -39.89 9.25 56.81
CA TYR A 241 -39.31 9.68 58.07
C TYR A 241 -37.92 9.22 58.47
N PHE A 242 -37.07 10.19 58.75
CA PHE A 242 -36.27 10.20 59.99
C PHE A 242 -36.02 11.63 60.47
N GLU A 243 -36.71 11.98 61.56
CA GLU A 243 -36.26 12.97 62.57
C GLU A 243 -35.12 12.32 63.39
N GLU A 244 -34.08 13.03 63.62
CA GLU A 244 -33.30 13.41 64.81
C GLU A 244 -31.92 13.84 64.43
#